data_d90eefb082c1704aaa3d8fe4784e0f6f
#
_entry.id   d90eefb082c1704aaa3d8fe4784e0f6f
#
_cell.length_a   1.000
_cell.length_b   1.000
_cell.length_c   1.000
_cell.angle_alpha   90.00
_cell.angle_beta   90.00
_cell.angle_gamma   90.00
#
_symmetry.space_group_name_H-M   'P 1'
#
loop_
_entity.id
_entity.type
_entity.pdbx_description
1 polymer ?
#
loop_
_entity_poly.entity_id
_entity_poly.type
_entity_poly.pdbx_seq_one_letter_code
_entity_poly.pdbx_strand_id
1 'polypeptide(L)'
;LKERVHEIVLEVREVFTPLPVWKDLTVLKNPYRKDGTPSLAYQKQLDRGSHHRDGDWGYIDYPEFNLGSRQQVSRYLQHFGWTPTEWTDKGSVIVNEKVLSGVDIPEAKMILEYFTISKRVSMVKSWLEAVADDGRIHGRVNSNGAVTGRMTHSKPNLAQVPAIYSPYGEECRELWIVPEGKCL
;
A
#
# COMPACT_ATOMS: atom_id res chain seq x y z
N LEU A 1 -10.06 14.69 3.85
CA LEU A 1 -9.04 13.69 3.47
C LEU A 1 -9.60 12.27 3.41
N LYS A 2 -10.32 11.79 4.45
CA LYS A 2 -10.89 10.43 4.45
C LYS A 2 -11.93 10.23 3.35
N GLU A 3 -12.78 11.21 3.12
CA GLU A 3 -13.78 11.20 2.05
C GLU A 3 -13.10 11.12 0.69
N ARG A 4 -12.07 11.95 0.45
CA ARG A 4 -11.31 11.91 -0.81
C ARG A 4 -10.62 10.57 -1.04
N VAL A 5 -10.08 9.92 0.01
CA VAL A 5 -9.55 8.56 -0.10
C VAL A 5 -10.63 7.58 -0.56
N HIS A 6 -11.84 7.70 -0.01
CA HIS A 6 -12.96 6.84 -0.40
C HIS A 6 -13.38 7.05 -1.85
N GLU A 7 -13.46 8.29 -2.30
CA GLU A 7 -13.75 8.64 -3.70
C GLU A 7 -12.72 8.04 -4.66
N ILE A 8 -11.42 8.23 -4.37
CA ILE A 8 -10.35 7.66 -5.20
C ILE A 8 -10.44 6.12 -5.25
N VAL A 9 -10.77 5.46 -4.15
CA VAL A 9 -10.95 4.00 -4.15
C VAL A 9 -12.10 3.57 -5.05
N LEU A 10 -13.18 4.34 -5.12
CA LEU A 10 -14.29 4.07 -6.02
C LEU A 10 -13.89 4.30 -7.48
N GLU A 11 -13.30 5.45 -7.81
CA GLU A 11 -12.79 5.77 -9.15
C GLU A 11 -11.81 4.69 -9.66
N VAL A 12 -10.90 4.26 -8.78
CA VAL A 12 -9.91 3.22 -9.11
C VAL A 12 -10.58 1.87 -9.39
N ARG A 13 -11.64 1.50 -8.67
CA ARG A 13 -12.36 0.24 -8.93
C ARG A 13 -13.02 0.20 -10.30
N GLU A 14 -13.43 1.33 -10.83
CA GLU A 14 -14.01 1.44 -12.18
C GLU A 14 -12.94 1.26 -13.26
N VAL A 15 -11.75 1.81 -13.04
CA VAL A 15 -10.64 1.78 -14.01
C VAL A 15 -9.83 0.49 -13.94
N PHE A 16 -9.58 -0.01 -12.73
CA PHE A 16 -8.72 -1.16 -12.49
C PHE A 16 -9.52 -2.47 -12.37
N THR A 17 -9.97 -2.98 -13.51
CA THR A 17 -10.65 -4.28 -13.56
C THR A 17 -9.72 -5.42 -13.11
N PRO A 18 -10.23 -6.47 -12.45
CA PRO A 18 -9.40 -7.57 -11.98
C PRO A 18 -8.58 -8.24 -13.07
N LEU A 19 -7.26 -8.26 -12.91
CA LEU A 19 -6.35 -8.94 -13.84
C LEU A 19 -6.17 -10.41 -13.47
N PRO A 20 -6.08 -11.33 -14.47
CA PRO A 20 -5.87 -12.74 -14.22
C PRO A 20 -4.52 -13.01 -13.56
N VAL A 21 -4.53 -13.81 -12.50
CA VAL A 21 -3.34 -14.28 -11.78
C VAL A 21 -3.34 -15.78 -11.78
N TRP A 22 -2.25 -16.38 -12.28
CA TRP A 22 -2.04 -17.80 -12.09
C TRP A 22 -1.73 -18.10 -10.62
N LYS A 23 -2.43 -19.08 -10.05
CA LYS A 23 -2.22 -19.62 -8.70
C LYS A 23 -1.81 -21.07 -8.82
N ASP A 24 -0.59 -21.36 -8.39
CA ASP A 24 -0.11 -22.73 -8.34
C ASP A 24 -0.88 -23.53 -7.30
N LEU A 25 -1.18 -24.77 -7.63
CA LEU A 25 -1.78 -25.73 -6.71
C LEU A 25 -0.74 -26.73 -6.23
N THR A 26 -0.78 -27.02 -4.97
CA THR A 26 0.05 -28.10 -4.40
C THR A 26 -0.36 -29.43 -5.04
N VAL A 27 0.60 -30.14 -5.62
CA VAL A 27 0.37 -31.49 -6.14
C VAL A 27 -0.02 -32.42 -5.00
N LEU A 28 -1.22 -32.99 -5.08
CA LEU A 28 -1.72 -33.95 -4.11
C LEU A 28 -1.06 -35.31 -4.33
N LYS A 29 -0.41 -35.87 -3.31
CA LYS A 29 0.20 -37.20 -3.38
C LYS A 29 -0.84 -38.30 -3.67
N ASN A 30 -2.03 -38.17 -3.10
CA ASN A 30 -3.14 -39.10 -3.27
C ASN A 30 -4.41 -38.34 -3.65
N PRO A 31 -4.64 -38.06 -4.94
CA PRO A 31 -5.82 -37.32 -5.39
C PRO A 31 -7.10 -38.16 -5.27
N TYR A 32 -6.99 -39.47 -5.28
CA TYR A 32 -8.14 -40.41 -5.17
C TYR A 32 -8.11 -41.16 -3.85
N ARG A 33 -9.29 -41.52 -3.36
CA ARG A 33 -9.48 -42.41 -2.23
C ARG A 33 -9.30 -43.90 -2.66
N LYS A 34 -9.26 -44.80 -1.69
CA LYS A 34 -9.13 -46.23 -1.95
C LYS A 34 -10.27 -46.85 -2.79
N ASP A 35 -11.44 -46.21 -2.75
CA ASP A 35 -12.63 -46.56 -3.52
C ASP A 35 -12.66 -45.95 -4.94
N GLY A 36 -11.61 -45.27 -5.34
CA GLY A 36 -11.49 -44.61 -6.65
C GLY A 36 -12.18 -43.25 -6.75
N THR A 37 -12.85 -42.76 -5.70
CA THR A 37 -13.49 -41.46 -5.69
C THR A 37 -12.48 -40.35 -5.44
N PRO A 38 -12.67 -39.13 -5.99
CA PRO A 38 -11.80 -37.98 -5.70
C PRO A 38 -11.76 -37.64 -4.21
N SER A 39 -10.60 -37.37 -3.69
CA SER A 39 -10.47 -36.84 -2.33
C SER A 39 -11.11 -35.45 -2.23
N LEU A 40 -11.56 -35.04 -1.03
CA LEU A 40 -12.16 -33.71 -0.82
C LEU A 40 -11.23 -32.56 -1.24
N ALA A 41 -9.92 -32.74 -1.04
CA ALA A 41 -8.92 -31.73 -1.46
C ALA A 41 -8.81 -31.66 -2.99
N TYR A 42 -8.86 -32.80 -3.66
CA TYR A 42 -8.82 -32.84 -5.12
C TYR A 42 -10.14 -32.34 -5.72
N GLN A 43 -11.29 -32.68 -5.13
CA GLN A 43 -12.57 -32.13 -5.55
C GLN A 43 -12.60 -30.60 -5.47
N LYS A 44 -12.10 -30.01 -4.38
CA LYS A 44 -11.98 -28.55 -4.26
C LYS A 44 -11.06 -27.92 -5.32
N GLN A 45 -10.03 -28.61 -5.78
CA GLN A 45 -9.20 -28.15 -6.88
C GLN A 45 -9.96 -28.18 -8.20
N LEU A 46 -10.69 -29.26 -8.47
CA LEU A 46 -11.53 -29.39 -9.67
C LEU A 46 -12.65 -28.33 -9.71
N ASP A 47 -13.32 -28.11 -8.58
CA ASP A 47 -14.40 -27.12 -8.45
C ASP A 47 -13.92 -25.67 -8.69
N ARG A 48 -12.63 -25.39 -8.48
CA ARG A 48 -12.00 -24.11 -8.81
C ARG A 48 -11.63 -23.95 -10.30
N GLY A 49 -11.96 -24.93 -11.14
CA GLY A 49 -11.57 -24.91 -12.54
C GLY A 49 -10.06 -25.04 -12.74
N SER A 50 -9.43 -25.97 -12.03
CA SER A 50 -8.01 -26.25 -12.15
C SER A 50 -7.59 -26.60 -13.57
N HIS A 51 -6.49 -26.06 -14.05
CA HIS A 51 -5.93 -26.31 -15.36
C HIS A 51 -4.46 -26.76 -15.24
N HIS A 52 -3.99 -27.48 -16.27
CA HIS A 52 -2.55 -27.70 -16.48
C HIS A 52 -1.98 -26.59 -17.33
N ARG A 53 -0.85 -26.03 -16.89
CA ARG A 53 -0.06 -25.11 -17.67
C ARG A 53 1.41 -25.51 -17.58
N ASP A 54 2.01 -25.84 -18.70
CA ASP A 54 3.45 -26.22 -18.82
C ASP A 54 3.88 -27.31 -17.82
N GLY A 55 2.97 -28.24 -17.50
CA GLY A 55 3.21 -29.33 -16.55
C GLY A 55 2.80 -29.05 -15.12
N ASP A 56 2.47 -27.81 -14.77
CA ASP A 56 2.04 -27.41 -13.44
C ASP A 56 0.52 -27.36 -13.33
N TRP A 57 0.02 -27.71 -12.15
CA TRP A 57 -1.38 -27.57 -11.79
C TRP A 57 -1.65 -26.23 -11.14
N GLY A 58 -2.64 -25.50 -11.65
CA GLY A 58 -3.05 -24.23 -11.07
C GLY A 58 -4.44 -23.81 -11.54
N TYR A 59 -4.85 -22.64 -11.14
CA TYR A 59 -6.07 -22.01 -11.60
C TYR A 59 -5.84 -20.51 -11.83
N ILE A 60 -6.69 -19.91 -12.65
CA ILE A 60 -6.67 -18.46 -12.86
C ILE A 60 -7.58 -17.82 -11.80
N ASP A 61 -7.01 -16.95 -10.99
CA ASP A 61 -7.72 -16.14 -10.01
C ASP A 61 -7.83 -14.70 -10.52
N TYR A 62 -8.89 -14.02 -10.16
CA TYR A 62 -9.15 -12.62 -10.49
C TYR A 62 -9.27 -11.79 -9.20
N PRO A 63 -8.15 -11.57 -8.49
CA PRO A 63 -8.19 -10.82 -7.25
C PRO A 63 -8.60 -9.37 -7.49
N GLU A 64 -9.46 -8.84 -6.62
CA GLU A 64 -9.76 -7.41 -6.63
C GLU A 64 -8.49 -6.58 -6.49
N PHE A 65 -8.47 -5.44 -7.18
CA PHE A 65 -7.35 -4.52 -7.10
C PHE A 65 -7.27 -3.86 -5.72
N ASN A 66 -6.10 -3.95 -5.11
CA ASN A 66 -5.81 -3.37 -3.82
C ASN A 66 -4.70 -2.32 -3.95
N LEU A 67 -5.07 -1.04 -3.83
CA LEU A 67 -4.15 0.10 -3.84
C LEU A 67 -3.05 0.02 -2.77
N GLY A 68 -3.30 -0.66 -1.66
CA GLY A 68 -2.30 -0.90 -0.61
C GLY A 68 -1.23 -1.91 -1.01
N SER A 69 -1.46 -2.73 -2.05
CA SER A 69 -0.52 -3.75 -2.50
C SER A 69 0.41 -3.21 -3.60
N ARG A 70 1.65 -2.90 -3.23
CA ARG A 70 2.69 -2.42 -4.19
C ARG A 70 2.92 -3.39 -5.34
N GLN A 71 2.79 -4.69 -5.10
CA GLN A 71 2.93 -5.72 -6.14
C GLN A 71 1.81 -5.66 -7.15
N GLN A 72 0.55 -5.51 -6.69
CA GLN A 72 -0.58 -5.34 -7.59
C GLN A 72 -0.45 -4.03 -8.37
N VAL A 73 -0.16 -2.92 -7.71
CA VAL A 73 0.05 -1.62 -8.37
C VAL A 73 1.10 -1.73 -9.46
N SER A 74 2.27 -2.33 -9.18
CA SER A 74 3.31 -2.54 -10.18
C SER A 74 2.80 -3.32 -11.40
N ARG A 75 2.07 -4.40 -11.16
CA ARG A 75 1.55 -5.27 -12.22
C ARG A 75 0.51 -4.57 -13.09
N TYR A 76 -0.38 -3.80 -12.49
CA TYR A 76 -1.38 -3.03 -13.25
C TYR A 76 -0.72 -1.91 -14.06
N LEU A 77 0.25 -1.19 -13.50
CA LEU A 77 0.98 -0.16 -14.24
C LEU A 77 1.73 -0.77 -15.44
N GLN A 78 2.33 -1.97 -15.28
CA GLN A 78 2.96 -2.68 -16.39
C GLN A 78 1.92 -3.11 -17.44
N HIS A 79 0.70 -3.47 -17.04
CA HIS A 79 -0.38 -3.76 -17.97
C HIS A 79 -0.79 -2.52 -18.77
N PHE A 80 -0.72 -1.32 -18.18
CA PHE A 80 -0.92 -0.04 -18.86
C PHE A 80 0.33 0.47 -19.61
N GLY A 81 1.37 -0.33 -19.74
CA GLY A 81 2.57 -0.03 -20.54
C GLY A 81 3.73 0.59 -19.78
N TRP A 82 3.65 0.69 -18.44
CA TRP A 82 4.78 1.15 -17.64
C TRP A 82 5.90 0.09 -17.58
N THR A 83 7.13 0.54 -17.78
CA THR A 83 8.32 -0.31 -17.60
C THR A 83 9.00 0.04 -16.27
N PRO A 84 9.18 -0.90 -15.34
CA PRO A 84 9.89 -0.65 -14.09
C PRO A 84 11.35 -0.22 -14.33
N THR A 85 11.82 0.74 -13.54
CA THR A 85 13.19 1.26 -13.59
C THR A 85 14.00 0.93 -12.34
N GLU A 86 13.35 0.62 -11.22
CA GLU A 86 14.00 0.38 -9.94
C GLU A 86 13.48 -0.91 -9.29
N TRP A 87 14.40 -1.68 -8.68
CA TRP A 87 14.10 -2.92 -7.96
C TRP A 87 14.71 -2.89 -6.57
N THR A 88 14.12 -3.61 -5.65
CA THR A 88 14.70 -3.88 -4.34
C THR A 88 15.78 -4.96 -4.45
N ASP A 89 16.64 -5.10 -3.43
CA ASP A 89 17.66 -6.16 -3.34
C ASP A 89 17.06 -7.58 -3.47
N LYS A 90 15.77 -7.74 -3.18
CA LYS A 90 15.01 -9.00 -3.31
C LYS A 90 14.35 -9.18 -4.68
N GLY A 91 14.62 -8.30 -5.65
CA GLY A 91 14.07 -8.39 -7.00
C GLY A 91 12.62 -7.91 -7.14
N SER A 92 12.02 -7.30 -6.12
CA SER A 92 10.67 -6.73 -6.23
C SER A 92 10.74 -5.32 -6.83
N VAL A 93 9.80 -5.00 -7.72
CA VAL A 93 9.70 -3.67 -8.33
C VAL A 93 9.40 -2.62 -7.26
N ILE A 94 10.15 -1.51 -7.29
CA ILE A 94 9.92 -0.38 -6.40
C ILE A 94 8.81 0.49 -6.99
N VAL A 95 7.74 0.67 -6.22
CA VAL A 95 6.64 1.59 -6.53
C VAL A 95 6.49 2.55 -5.36
N ASN A 96 6.96 3.77 -5.55
CA ASN A 96 6.86 4.85 -4.58
C ASN A 96 6.43 6.16 -5.24
N GLU A 97 6.19 7.19 -4.45
CA GLU A 97 5.74 8.50 -4.94
C GLU A 97 6.73 9.11 -5.95
N LYS A 98 8.05 8.90 -5.74
CA LYS A 98 9.11 9.40 -6.62
C LYS A 98 9.06 8.73 -8.00
N VAL A 99 8.91 7.42 -8.03
CA VAL A 99 8.80 6.65 -9.29
C VAL A 99 7.52 7.04 -10.01
N LEU A 100 6.37 7.07 -9.30
CA LEU A 100 5.07 7.40 -9.90
C LEU A 100 5.00 8.82 -10.45
N SER A 101 5.67 9.79 -9.83
CA SER A 101 5.71 11.17 -10.32
C SER A 101 6.38 11.32 -11.68
N GLY A 102 7.25 10.38 -12.06
CA GLY A 102 7.89 10.33 -13.37
C GLY A 102 7.13 9.53 -14.44
N VAL A 103 5.97 8.96 -14.09
CA VAL A 103 5.18 8.11 -14.99
C VAL A 103 4.06 8.92 -15.62
N ASP A 104 4.08 9.08 -16.94
CA ASP A 104 3.05 9.82 -17.67
C ASP A 104 1.91 8.90 -18.13
N ILE A 105 1.26 8.27 -17.16
CA ILE A 105 0.07 7.44 -17.33
C ILE A 105 -1.02 8.00 -16.43
N PRO A 106 -2.24 8.27 -16.91
CA PRO A 106 -3.34 8.83 -16.10
C PRO A 106 -3.61 8.04 -14.82
N GLU A 107 -3.60 6.72 -14.92
CA GLU A 107 -3.83 5.79 -13.81
C GLU A 107 -2.74 5.91 -12.72
N ALA A 108 -1.51 6.21 -13.10
CA ALA A 108 -0.41 6.42 -12.15
C ALA A 108 -0.64 7.69 -11.31
N LYS A 109 -1.26 8.73 -11.88
CA LYS A 109 -1.60 9.97 -11.15
C LYS A 109 -2.63 9.72 -10.05
N MET A 110 -3.65 8.89 -10.33
CA MET A 110 -4.66 8.49 -9.34
C MET A 110 -4.01 7.72 -8.17
N ILE A 111 -3.11 6.80 -8.49
CA ILE A 111 -2.40 6.01 -7.47
C ILE A 111 -1.47 6.92 -6.64
N LEU A 112 -0.78 7.87 -7.27
CA LEU A 112 0.07 8.85 -6.60
C LEU A 112 -0.72 9.73 -5.62
N GLU A 113 -1.89 10.22 -6.04
CA GLU A 113 -2.79 10.98 -5.19
C GLU A 113 -3.22 10.15 -3.98
N TYR A 114 -3.66 8.91 -4.20
CA TYR A 114 -4.01 7.98 -3.12
C TYR A 114 -2.88 7.77 -2.12
N PHE A 115 -1.64 7.54 -2.58
CA PHE A 115 -0.50 7.34 -1.69
C PHE A 115 -0.21 8.58 -0.86
N THR A 116 -0.28 9.75 -1.48
CA THR A 116 -0.06 11.02 -0.80
C THR A 116 -1.10 11.25 0.29
N ILE A 117 -2.38 11.12 -0.03
CA ILE A 117 -3.47 11.36 0.94
C ILE A 117 -3.46 10.29 2.04
N SER A 118 -3.30 9.02 1.70
CA SER A 118 -3.25 7.93 2.69
C SER A 118 -2.11 8.11 3.70
N LYS A 119 -0.97 8.59 3.24
CA LYS A 119 0.16 8.94 4.11
C LYS A 119 -0.18 10.09 5.04
N ARG A 120 -0.87 11.14 4.55
CA ARG A 120 -1.33 12.26 5.39
C ARG A 120 -2.35 11.81 6.43
N VAL A 121 -3.34 11.01 6.01
CA VAL A 121 -4.34 10.44 6.92
C VAL A 121 -3.68 9.61 8.03
N SER A 122 -2.74 8.74 7.68
CA SER A 122 -2.02 7.90 8.66
C SER A 122 -1.19 8.74 9.63
N MET A 123 -0.56 9.80 9.14
CA MET A 123 0.23 10.72 9.95
C MET A 123 -0.64 11.50 10.93
N VAL A 124 -1.73 12.11 10.46
CA VAL A 124 -2.69 12.84 11.34
C VAL A 124 -3.29 11.89 12.36
N LYS A 125 -3.64 10.66 11.97
CA LYS A 125 -4.13 9.64 12.89
C LYS A 125 -3.11 9.34 13.99
N SER A 126 -1.83 9.19 13.66
CA SER A 126 -0.78 8.96 14.66
C SER A 126 -0.56 10.14 15.60
N TRP A 127 -0.83 11.37 15.15
CA TRP A 127 -0.79 12.55 16.01
C TRP A 127 -1.97 12.58 16.98
N LEU A 128 -3.18 12.30 16.49
CA LEU A 128 -4.37 12.24 17.34
C LEU A 128 -4.26 11.16 18.42
N GLU A 129 -3.68 10.00 18.08
CA GLU A 129 -3.43 8.92 19.04
C GLU A 129 -2.34 9.27 20.07
N ALA A 130 -1.48 10.25 19.78
CA ALA A 130 -0.41 10.70 20.65
C ALA A 130 -0.77 11.90 21.54
N VAL A 131 -1.99 12.44 21.43
CA VAL A 131 -2.48 13.52 22.30
C VAL A 131 -2.63 12.97 23.71
N ALA A 132 -1.93 13.60 24.67
CA ALA A 132 -2.00 13.26 26.08
C ALA A 132 -3.22 13.95 26.75
N ASP A 133 -3.48 13.60 28.02
CA ASP A 133 -4.61 14.12 28.80
C ASP A 133 -4.58 15.66 28.97
N ASP A 134 -3.38 16.26 28.85
CA ASP A 134 -3.20 17.73 28.88
C ASP A 134 -3.49 18.41 27.54
N GLY A 135 -3.99 17.65 26.54
CA GLY A 135 -4.29 18.13 25.19
C GLY A 135 -3.05 18.41 24.33
N ARG A 136 -1.86 17.95 24.74
CA ARG A 136 -0.59 18.17 24.04
C ARG A 136 -0.01 16.88 23.49
N ILE A 137 0.91 17.02 22.54
CA ILE A 137 1.69 15.93 22.03
C ILE A 137 3.12 16.03 22.55
N HIS A 138 3.56 15.03 23.31
CA HIS A 138 4.90 14.94 23.87
C HIS A 138 5.79 14.02 23.04
N GLY A 139 6.32 14.57 21.93
CA GLY A 139 7.26 13.84 21.07
C GLY A 139 8.57 13.53 21.80
N ARG A 140 9.13 12.36 21.55
CA ARG A 140 10.44 11.97 22.07
C ARG A 140 11.53 12.29 21.07
N VAL A 141 12.58 12.97 21.54
CA VAL A 141 13.81 13.23 20.78
C VAL A 141 14.96 12.44 21.38
N ASN A 142 15.67 11.70 20.57
CA ASN A 142 16.94 11.06 20.95
C ASN A 142 18.07 11.81 20.23
N SER A 143 18.91 12.50 20.99
CA SER A 143 19.99 13.32 20.47
C SER A 143 21.10 12.54 19.78
N ASN A 144 21.24 11.25 20.08
CA ASN A 144 22.23 10.35 19.48
C ASN A 144 21.56 9.11 18.85
N GLY A 145 20.46 9.31 18.16
CA GLY A 145 19.61 8.22 17.64
C GLY A 145 20.05 7.64 16.29
N ALA A 146 20.89 8.31 15.54
CA ALA A 146 21.37 7.87 14.24
C ALA A 146 22.90 7.73 14.20
N VAL A 147 23.38 6.73 13.46
CA VAL A 147 24.83 6.49 13.24
C VAL A 147 25.53 7.72 12.62
N THR A 148 24.76 8.56 11.88
CA THR A 148 25.24 9.80 11.27
C THR A 148 25.34 10.99 12.25
N GLY A 149 25.11 10.80 13.57
CA GLY A 149 25.10 11.85 14.57
C GLY A 149 23.87 12.76 14.55
N ARG A 150 22.84 12.41 13.77
CA ARG A 150 21.56 13.16 13.75
C ARG A 150 20.65 12.76 14.90
N MET A 151 19.84 13.70 15.37
CA MET A 151 18.75 13.42 16.29
C MET A 151 17.68 12.60 15.58
N THR A 152 17.03 11.72 16.32
CA THR A 152 15.84 10.98 15.86
C THR A 152 14.63 11.39 16.68
N HIS A 153 13.48 11.46 16.00
CA HIS A 153 12.19 11.82 16.59
C HIS A 153 11.26 10.60 16.60
N SER A 154 10.53 10.41 17.69
CA SER A 154 9.58 9.30 17.82
C SER A 154 8.42 9.66 18.75
N LYS A 155 7.30 8.95 18.63
CA LYS A 155 6.13 8.99 19.50
C LYS A 155 5.44 10.38 19.62
N PRO A 156 4.99 10.98 18.54
CA PRO A 156 5.18 10.68 17.13
C PRO A 156 6.46 11.32 16.56
N ASN A 157 6.77 11.04 15.27
CA ASN A 157 7.87 11.71 14.58
C ASN A 157 7.42 13.09 14.07
N LEU A 158 7.66 14.13 14.86
CA LEU A 158 7.27 15.50 14.56
C LEU A 158 8.17 16.18 13.51
N ALA A 159 9.35 15.63 13.22
CA ALA A 159 10.24 16.15 12.17
C ALA A 159 9.70 15.90 10.75
N GLN A 160 8.66 15.07 10.60
CA GLN A 160 8.05 14.74 9.31
C GLN A 160 6.77 15.52 9.01
N VAL A 161 6.46 16.59 9.76
CA VAL A 161 5.34 17.48 9.43
C VAL A 161 5.60 18.08 8.04
N PRO A 162 4.62 17.97 7.11
CA PRO A 162 4.82 18.41 5.74
C PRO A 162 5.13 19.90 5.64
N ALA A 163 5.90 20.28 4.62
CA ALA A 163 6.13 21.69 4.30
C ALA A 163 4.83 22.32 3.75
N ILE A 164 4.62 23.62 3.96
CA ILE A 164 3.44 24.37 3.52
C ILE A 164 3.16 24.15 2.02
N TYR A 165 4.21 24.17 1.21
CA TYR A 165 4.12 24.01 -0.26
C TYR A 165 3.91 22.56 -0.72
N SER A 166 3.91 21.58 0.19
CA SER A 166 3.62 20.19 -0.17
C SER A 166 2.11 19.93 -0.17
N PRO A 167 1.62 18.95 -0.94
CA PRO A 167 0.20 18.61 -0.93
C PRO A 167 -0.32 18.36 0.49
N TYR A 168 -1.39 19.07 0.86
CA TYR A 168 -2.01 19.06 2.20
C TYR A 168 -1.04 19.47 3.34
N GLY A 169 0.00 20.23 3.02
CA GLY A 169 0.99 20.66 4.00
C GLY A 169 0.47 21.76 4.92
N GLU A 170 -0.26 22.73 4.36
CA GLU A 170 -0.88 23.83 5.09
C GLU A 170 -1.87 23.30 6.11
N GLU A 171 -2.83 22.47 5.69
CA GLU A 171 -3.86 21.87 6.56
C GLU A 171 -3.23 20.99 7.66
N CYS A 172 -2.14 20.30 7.36
CA CYS A 172 -1.42 19.54 8.38
C CYS A 172 -0.75 20.43 9.41
N ARG A 173 -0.31 21.65 9.04
CA ARG A 173 0.33 22.60 9.96
C ARG A 173 -0.69 23.36 10.79
N GLU A 174 -1.84 23.71 10.24
CA GLU A 174 -2.94 24.35 10.95
C GLU A 174 -3.50 23.52 12.11
N LEU A 175 -3.26 22.21 12.11
CA LEU A 175 -3.59 21.34 13.23
C LEU A 175 -2.75 21.63 14.50
N TRP A 176 -1.60 22.33 14.33
CA TRP A 176 -0.71 22.67 15.43
C TRP A 176 -1.02 24.07 15.92
N ILE A 177 -1.61 24.14 17.09
CA ILE A 177 -1.99 25.39 17.75
C ILE A 177 -1.07 25.65 18.95
N VAL A 178 -0.87 26.90 19.28
CA VAL A 178 -0.19 27.32 20.51
C VAL A 178 -1.19 27.79 21.54
N PRO A 179 -0.90 27.60 22.84
CA PRO A 179 -1.71 28.21 23.91
C PRO A 179 -1.76 29.73 23.77
N GLU A 180 -2.86 30.32 24.21
CA GLU A 180 -3.06 31.77 24.20
C GLU A 180 -1.87 32.51 24.85
N GLY A 181 -1.39 33.56 24.22
CA GLY A 181 -0.24 34.35 24.66
C GLY A 181 1.12 33.77 24.39
N LYS A 182 1.22 32.70 23.56
CA LYS A 182 2.50 32.13 23.09
C LYS A 182 2.58 32.14 21.58
N CYS A 183 3.81 32.17 21.04
CA CYS A 183 4.09 32.07 19.60
C CYS A 183 4.70 30.71 19.26
N LEU A 184 4.49 30.25 18.04
CA LEU A 184 5.21 29.12 17.43
C LEU A 184 6.58 29.57 16.99
#